data_1f0266825eee446cd3c79876c56f0dc1
#
_entry.id   1f0266825eee446cd3c79876c56f0dc1
#
_cell.length_a   1.000
_cell.length_b   1.000
_cell.length_c   1.000
_cell.angle_alpha   90.00
_cell.angle_beta   90.00
_cell.angle_gamma   90.00
#
_symmetry.space_group_name_H-M   'P 1'
#
loop_
_entity.id
_entity.type
_entity.pdbx_description
1 polymer ?
#
loop_
_entity_poly.entity_id
_entity_poly.type
_entity_poly.pdbx_seq_one_letter_code
_entity_poly.pdbx_strand_id
1 'polypeptide(L)'
;VLQDPNVHATIPGFSTYEEMNVDLSVMKDLTLTGAEKENLKKAASVASLYCQGCGRCLKQCSSGLPIPDLMRAYMYTYGYRQPALAQSLLASLDLPRQVCEDCSSCPVTCLNQWNIRAKIQDIIHLRNVPSEFLL
;
A
#
# COMPACT_ATOMS: atom_id res chain seq x y z
N VAL A 1 11.07 -16.18 2.78
CA VAL A 1 11.93 -15.39 1.89
C VAL A 1 13.25 -16.14 1.67
N LEU A 2 14.04 -16.43 2.69
CA LEU A 2 15.37 -17.07 2.57
C LEU A 2 15.36 -18.52 2.05
N GLN A 3 14.21 -19.17 1.92
CA GLN A 3 14.07 -20.46 1.25
C GLN A 3 13.97 -20.34 -0.28
N ASP A 4 13.75 -19.13 -0.82
CA ASP A 4 13.72 -18.91 -2.26
C ASP A 4 15.14 -18.91 -2.81
N PRO A 5 15.46 -19.77 -3.80
CA PRO A 5 16.82 -19.88 -4.34
C PRO A 5 17.29 -18.60 -5.06
N ASN A 6 16.39 -17.69 -5.39
CA ASN A 6 16.73 -16.41 -6.01
C ASN A 6 16.97 -15.29 -4.99
N VAL A 7 16.77 -15.55 -3.68
CA VAL A 7 17.01 -14.57 -2.61
C VAL A 7 18.27 -14.96 -1.84
N HIS A 8 19.31 -14.15 -1.97
CA HIS A 8 20.62 -14.39 -1.37
C HIS A 8 20.79 -13.74 0.00
N ALA A 9 20.05 -12.67 0.27
CA ALA A 9 20.09 -11.93 1.53
C ALA A 9 18.77 -11.22 1.81
N THR A 10 18.49 -10.98 3.08
CA THR A 10 17.42 -10.11 3.56
C THR A 10 18.00 -9.06 4.50
N ILE A 11 17.39 -7.88 4.50
CA ILE A 11 17.80 -6.77 5.37
C ILE A 11 16.58 -6.43 6.25
N PRO A 12 16.39 -7.15 7.39
CA PRO A 12 15.31 -6.82 8.32
C PRO A 12 15.63 -5.51 9.06
N GLY A 13 14.58 -4.76 9.40
CA GLY A 13 14.69 -3.62 10.32
C GLY A 13 14.49 -4.09 11.74
N PHE A 14 15.35 -3.70 12.65
CA PHE A 14 15.19 -3.91 14.10
C PHE A 14 15.60 -2.64 14.86
N SER A 15 14.96 -2.42 16.02
CA SER A 15 15.21 -1.27 16.88
C SER A 15 15.81 -1.69 18.23
N THR A 16 15.74 -2.96 18.57
CA THR A 16 16.28 -3.53 19.82
C THR A 16 17.18 -4.73 19.56
N TYR A 17 18.05 -5.04 20.52
CA TYR A 17 18.88 -6.25 20.45
C TYR A 17 18.05 -7.55 20.53
N GLU A 18 16.91 -7.52 21.20
CA GLU A 18 15.97 -8.64 21.26
C GLU A 18 15.41 -8.94 19.86
N GLU A 19 14.93 -7.92 19.16
CA GLU A 19 14.44 -8.05 17.76
C GLU A 19 15.56 -8.57 16.84
N MET A 20 16.77 -8.03 16.94
CA MET A 20 17.92 -8.50 16.19
C MET A 20 18.21 -9.98 16.45
N ASN A 21 18.17 -10.44 17.71
CA ASN A 21 18.39 -11.83 18.05
C ASN A 21 17.30 -12.76 17.50
N VAL A 22 16.04 -12.30 17.47
CA VAL A 22 14.93 -13.04 16.85
C VAL A 22 15.18 -13.19 15.36
N ASP A 23 15.53 -12.12 14.66
CA ASP A 23 15.82 -12.13 13.22
C ASP A 23 17.00 -13.05 12.88
N LEU A 24 18.10 -12.97 13.66
CA LEU A 24 19.28 -13.82 13.47
C LEU A 24 18.98 -15.29 13.80
N SER A 25 18.04 -15.57 14.69
CA SER A 25 17.69 -16.96 15.05
C SER A 25 17.13 -17.76 13.87
N VAL A 26 16.51 -17.09 12.89
CA VAL A 26 15.99 -17.68 11.67
C VAL A 26 17.10 -18.39 10.86
N MET A 27 18.35 -17.90 10.97
CA MET A 27 19.50 -18.51 10.27
C MET A 27 19.89 -19.91 10.80
N LYS A 28 19.41 -20.29 11.98
CA LYS A 28 19.68 -21.62 12.56
C LYS A 28 18.81 -22.70 11.92
N ASP A 29 17.59 -22.35 11.56
CA ASP A 29 16.66 -23.25 10.89
C ASP A 29 15.68 -22.43 10.02
N LEU A 30 15.76 -22.64 8.71
CA LEU A 30 14.87 -22.01 7.74
C LEU A 30 13.59 -22.83 7.48
N THR A 31 13.43 -23.97 8.14
CA THR A 31 12.31 -24.87 7.91
C THR A 31 11.04 -24.30 8.52
N LEU A 32 10.05 -24.02 7.67
CA LEU A 32 8.74 -23.58 8.14
C LEU A 32 7.96 -24.75 8.74
N THR A 33 7.42 -24.53 9.92
CA THR A 33 6.47 -25.45 10.56
C THR A 33 5.16 -25.53 9.77
N GLY A 34 4.35 -26.56 10.05
CA GLY A 34 3.02 -26.70 9.44
C GLY A 34 2.10 -25.50 9.75
N ALA A 35 2.16 -24.99 10.96
CA ALA A 35 1.38 -23.83 11.39
C ALA A 35 1.79 -22.54 10.65
N GLU A 36 3.08 -22.30 10.49
CA GLU A 36 3.60 -21.14 9.73
C GLU A 36 3.21 -21.20 8.26
N LYS A 37 3.31 -22.37 7.63
CA LYS A 37 2.86 -22.58 6.24
C LYS A 37 1.38 -22.27 6.08
N GLU A 38 0.54 -22.69 7.02
CA GLU A 38 -0.88 -22.42 7.00
C GLU A 38 -1.19 -20.93 7.22
N ASN A 39 -0.48 -20.27 8.13
CA ASN A 39 -0.59 -18.83 8.36
C ASN A 39 -0.19 -18.01 7.12
N LEU A 40 0.87 -18.42 6.41
CA LEU A 40 1.28 -17.79 5.16
C LEU A 40 0.21 -17.95 4.06
N LYS A 41 -0.42 -19.14 3.95
CA LYS A 41 -1.53 -19.35 3.00
C LYS A 41 -2.72 -18.44 3.33
N LYS A 42 -3.10 -18.32 4.60
CA LYS A 42 -4.16 -17.41 5.06
C LYS A 42 -3.81 -15.97 4.75
N ALA A 43 -2.59 -15.54 5.06
CA ALA A 43 -2.14 -14.18 4.76
C ALA A 43 -2.16 -13.89 3.24
N ALA A 44 -1.77 -14.84 2.40
CA ALA A 44 -1.80 -14.70 0.95
C ALA A 44 -3.24 -14.66 0.38
N SER A 45 -4.22 -15.26 1.07
CA SER A 45 -5.62 -15.24 0.66
C SER A 45 -6.36 -13.94 1.04
N VAL A 46 -5.83 -13.19 1.98
CA VAL A 46 -6.39 -11.88 2.38
C VAL A 46 -5.93 -10.83 1.39
N ALA A 47 -6.88 -10.10 0.81
CA ALA A 47 -6.55 -8.96 -0.07
C ALA A 47 -5.62 -8.00 0.69
N SER A 48 -4.47 -7.68 0.10
CA SER A 48 -3.52 -6.75 0.68
C SER A 48 -4.21 -5.43 1.05
N LEU A 49 -3.96 -4.93 2.25
CA LEU A 49 -4.50 -3.65 2.69
C LEU A 49 -3.83 -2.45 1.99
N TYR A 50 -2.68 -2.68 1.36
CA TYR A 50 -1.85 -1.63 0.77
C TYR A 50 -1.55 -1.87 -0.69
N CYS A 51 -1.34 -0.77 -1.42
CA CYS A 51 -0.90 -0.82 -2.80
C CYS A 51 0.54 -1.34 -2.89
N GLN A 52 0.76 -2.35 -3.74
CA GLN A 52 2.09 -2.92 -3.97
C GLN A 52 2.91 -2.14 -5.03
N GLY A 53 2.39 -1.01 -5.53
CA GLY A 53 3.10 -0.17 -6.50
C GLY A 53 3.35 -0.82 -7.87
N CYS A 54 2.61 -1.87 -8.25
CA CYS A 54 2.85 -2.63 -9.48
C CYS A 54 2.62 -1.83 -10.78
N GLY A 55 2.03 -0.63 -10.72
CA GLY A 55 1.85 0.29 -11.84
C GLY A 55 0.82 -0.14 -12.91
N ARG A 56 0.19 -1.30 -12.77
CA ARG A 56 -0.74 -1.86 -13.76
C ARG A 56 -1.91 -0.92 -14.07
N CYS A 57 -2.40 -0.20 -13.08
CA CYS A 57 -3.51 0.74 -13.16
C CYS A 57 -3.19 1.99 -13.99
N LEU A 58 -1.92 2.39 -14.10
CA LEU A 58 -1.51 3.62 -14.80
C LEU A 58 -1.94 3.63 -16.27
N LYS A 59 -1.79 2.50 -16.96
CA LYS A 59 -2.15 2.37 -18.39
C LYS A 59 -3.64 2.20 -18.62
N GLN A 60 -4.41 1.95 -17.59
CA GLN A 60 -5.85 1.70 -17.68
C GLN A 60 -6.67 2.97 -17.39
N CYS A 61 -6.09 3.94 -16.68
CA CYS A 61 -6.76 5.18 -16.33
C CYS A 61 -6.78 6.15 -17.52
N SER A 62 -7.96 6.42 -18.08
CA SER A 62 -8.12 7.36 -19.20
C SER A 62 -7.72 8.79 -18.86
N SER A 63 -7.83 9.18 -17.58
CA SER A 63 -7.44 10.51 -17.09
C SER A 63 -5.95 10.61 -16.71
N GLY A 64 -5.16 9.56 -16.90
CA GLY A 64 -3.72 9.56 -16.61
C GLY A 64 -3.35 9.78 -15.14
N LEU A 65 -4.24 9.50 -14.20
CA LEU A 65 -4.01 9.76 -12.77
C LEU A 65 -2.84 8.92 -12.23
N PRO A 66 -2.00 9.49 -11.34
CA PRO A 66 -0.92 8.78 -10.65
C PRO A 66 -1.49 7.86 -9.54
N ILE A 67 -2.23 6.83 -9.95
CA ILE A 67 -2.98 5.95 -9.04
C ILE A 67 -2.11 5.36 -7.92
N PRO A 68 -0.87 4.88 -8.15
CA PRO A 68 -0.04 4.37 -7.06
C PRO A 68 0.22 5.40 -5.96
N ASP A 69 0.40 6.68 -6.33
CA ASP A 69 0.63 7.75 -5.36
C ASP A 69 -0.67 8.12 -4.63
N LEU A 70 -1.80 8.11 -5.33
CA LEU A 70 -3.11 8.24 -4.69
C LEU A 70 -3.37 7.12 -3.69
N MET A 71 -3.00 5.87 -4.03
CA MET A 71 -3.12 4.75 -3.09
C MET A 71 -2.12 4.85 -1.93
N ARG A 72 -0.97 5.51 -2.11
CA ARG A 72 -0.06 5.84 -1.02
C ARG A 72 -0.68 6.86 -0.06
N ALA A 73 -1.35 7.90 -0.59
CA ALA A 73 -2.11 8.83 0.24
C ALA A 73 -3.24 8.13 1.01
N TYR A 74 -3.92 7.17 0.38
CA TYR A 74 -4.91 6.31 1.06
C TYR A 74 -4.28 5.53 2.23
N MET A 75 -3.10 4.94 2.02
CA MET A 75 -2.36 4.24 3.07
C MET A 75 -1.96 5.18 4.22
N TYR A 76 -1.48 6.39 3.91
CA TYR A 76 -1.15 7.38 4.94
C TYR A 76 -2.37 7.76 5.78
N THR A 77 -3.53 7.92 5.14
CA THR A 77 -4.76 8.28 5.85
C THR A 77 -5.27 7.15 6.74
N TYR A 78 -5.50 5.99 6.16
CA TYR A 78 -6.22 4.90 6.84
C TYR A 78 -5.31 3.87 7.50
N GLY A 79 -4.12 3.65 6.94
CA GLY A 79 -3.13 2.72 7.48
C GLY A 79 -2.29 3.34 8.60
N TYR A 80 -1.64 4.45 8.30
CA TYR A 80 -0.74 5.11 9.24
C TYR A 80 -1.45 6.16 10.11
N ARG A 81 -2.70 6.49 9.82
CA ARG A 81 -3.48 7.53 10.52
C ARG A 81 -2.76 8.88 10.53
N GLN A 82 -2.17 9.23 9.39
CA GLN A 82 -1.44 10.47 9.17
C GLN A 82 -2.07 11.26 8.00
N PRO A 83 -3.28 11.81 8.17
CA PRO A 83 -3.98 12.50 7.08
C PRO A 83 -3.25 13.78 6.63
N ALA A 84 -2.50 14.45 7.49
CA ALA A 84 -1.68 15.59 7.12
C ALA A 84 -0.57 15.20 6.12
N LEU A 85 0.06 14.03 6.30
CA LEU A 85 1.04 13.51 5.35
C LEU A 85 0.38 13.14 4.00
N ALA A 86 -0.82 12.56 4.06
CA ALA A 86 -1.61 12.29 2.86
C ALA A 86 -1.95 13.57 2.10
N GLN A 87 -2.39 14.63 2.80
CA GLN A 87 -2.68 15.93 2.21
C GLN A 87 -1.45 16.53 1.53
N SER A 88 -0.29 16.50 2.21
CA SER A 88 0.97 17.01 1.66
C SER A 88 1.36 16.27 0.38
N LEU A 89 1.19 14.95 0.35
CA LEU A 89 1.42 14.17 -0.86
C LEU A 89 0.42 14.55 -1.97
N LEU A 90 -0.87 14.62 -1.67
CA LEU A 90 -1.90 15.02 -2.65
C LEU A 90 -1.65 16.42 -3.22
N ALA A 91 -1.17 17.36 -2.41
CA ALA A 91 -0.83 18.71 -2.84
C ALA A 91 0.39 18.76 -3.77
N SER A 92 1.32 17.79 -3.65
CA SER A 92 2.50 17.69 -4.51
C SER A 92 2.22 17.05 -5.87
N LEU A 93 1.06 16.42 -6.05
CA LEU A 93 0.68 15.77 -7.29
C LEU A 93 -0.02 16.76 -8.23
N ASP A 94 0.31 16.71 -9.51
CA ASP A 94 -0.42 17.43 -10.56
C ASP A 94 -1.73 16.72 -10.86
N LEU A 95 -2.76 17.07 -10.09
CA LEU A 95 -4.08 16.45 -10.19
C LEU A 95 -5.09 17.43 -10.77
N PRO A 96 -5.99 16.98 -11.65
CA PRO A 96 -7.08 17.83 -12.12
C PRO A 96 -7.97 18.27 -10.95
N ARG A 97 -8.74 19.36 -11.21
CA ARG A 97 -9.67 19.87 -10.19
C ARG A 97 -10.72 18.83 -9.80
N GLN A 98 -11.24 18.13 -10.79
CA GLN A 98 -12.21 17.05 -10.62
C GLN A 98 -11.51 15.71 -10.88
N VAL A 99 -11.46 14.87 -9.85
CA VAL A 99 -10.80 13.58 -9.89
C VAL A 99 -11.83 12.47 -9.83
N CYS A 100 -11.90 11.63 -10.85
CA CYS A 100 -12.84 10.52 -10.98
C CYS A 100 -14.33 10.90 -11.06
N GLU A 101 -14.70 12.16 -11.27
CA GLU A 101 -16.10 12.59 -11.34
C GLU A 101 -16.70 12.31 -12.70
N ASP A 102 -15.96 12.58 -13.79
CA ASP A 102 -16.45 12.48 -15.17
C ASP A 102 -16.47 11.05 -15.72
N CYS A 103 -15.97 10.07 -14.96
CA CYS A 103 -15.97 8.68 -15.39
C CYS A 103 -17.32 8.02 -15.13
N SER A 104 -18.06 7.65 -16.16
CA SER A 104 -19.31 6.86 -16.03
C SER A 104 -19.03 5.47 -15.44
N SER A 105 -17.91 4.87 -15.82
CA SER A 105 -17.40 3.61 -15.24
C SER A 105 -15.88 3.66 -15.18
N CYS A 106 -15.30 3.04 -14.14
CA CYS A 106 -13.86 2.98 -13.99
C CYS A 106 -13.31 1.72 -14.68
N PRO A 107 -12.46 1.84 -15.72
CA PRO A 107 -11.87 0.68 -16.40
C PRO A 107 -10.73 0.03 -15.62
N VAL A 108 -10.29 0.66 -14.54
CA VAL A 108 -9.12 0.24 -13.79
C VAL A 108 -9.41 -1.03 -12.99
N THR A 109 -8.64 -2.08 -13.28
CA THR A 109 -8.65 -3.34 -12.53
C THR A 109 -7.39 -3.46 -11.68
N CYS A 110 -7.56 -3.64 -10.39
CA CYS A 110 -6.46 -3.83 -9.44
C CYS A 110 -6.17 -5.32 -9.22
N LEU A 111 -4.89 -5.70 -9.11
CA LEU A 111 -4.49 -7.06 -8.75
C LEU A 111 -5.04 -7.50 -7.40
N ASN A 112 -5.14 -6.57 -6.46
CA ASN A 112 -5.71 -6.79 -5.13
C ASN A 112 -7.24 -6.65 -5.11
N GLN A 113 -7.89 -6.61 -6.27
CA GLN A 113 -9.35 -6.48 -6.42
C GLN A 113 -9.95 -5.25 -5.74
N TRP A 114 -9.17 -4.18 -5.58
CA TRP A 114 -9.64 -2.94 -4.99
C TRP A 114 -10.54 -2.16 -5.93
N ASN A 115 -11.58 -1.58 -5.39
CA ASN A 115 -12.31 -0.50 -6.05
C ASN A 115 -11.47 0.78 -5.99
N ILE A 116 -10.63 0.99 -7.00
CA ILE A 116 -9.69 2.11 -7.06
C ILE A 116 -10.43 3.45 -7.06
N ARG A 117 -11.54 3.56 -7.80
CA ARG A 117 -12.34 4.78 -7.85
C ARG A 117 -12.85 5.16 -6.47
N ALA A 118 -13.46 4.24 -5.75
CA ALA A 118 -13.98 4.49 -4.41
C ALA A 118 -12.86 4.96 -3.46
N LYS A 119 -11.72 4.27 -3.46
CA LYS A 119 -10.57 4.65 -2.63
C LYS A 119 -10.01 6.04 -2.95
N ILE A 120 -10.00 6.45 -4.22
CA ILE A 120 -9.59 7.80 -4.62
C ILE A 120 -10.63 8.82 -4.11
N GLN A 121 -11.92 8.54 -4.29
CA GLN A 121 -12.98 9.42 -3.81
C GLN A 121 -12.96 9.60 -2.30
N ASP A 122 -12.61 8.56 -1.54
CA ASP A 122 -12.48 8.61 -0.08
C ASP A 122 -11.39 9.58 0.40
N ILE A 123 -10.33 9.80 -0.38
CA ILE A 123 -9.19 10.60 0.07
C ILE A 123 -9.06 11.95 -0.63
N ILE A 124 -9.63 12.11 -1.81
CA ILE A 124 -9.34 13.30 -2.62
C ILE A 124 -9.85 14.58 -1.97
N HIS A 125 -10.88 14.51 -1.13
CA HIS A 125 -11.42 15.63 -0.40
C HIS A 125 -10.43 16.21 0.63
N LEU A 126 -9.44 15.44 1.08
CA LEU A 126 -8.40 15.91 2.01
C LEU A 126 -7.64 17.11 1.46
N ARG A 127 -7.61 17.30 0.15
CA ARG A 127 -6.99 18.49 -0.48
C ARG A 127 -7.61 19.80 -0.01
N ASN A 128 -8.88 19.78 0.39
CA ASN A 128 -9.67 20.94 0.75
C ASN A 128 -9.92 21.05 2.26
N VAL A 129 -9.44 20.11 3.05
CA VAL A 129 -9.56 20.13 4.51
C VAL A 129 -8.53 21.11 5.06
N PRO A 130 -8.91 22.11 5.89
CA PRO A 130 -7.93 22.96 6.56
C PRO A 130 -6.99 22.12 7.44
N SER A 131 -5.70 22.49 7.46
CA SER A 131 -4.66 21.68 8.13
C SER A 131 -4.89 21.48 9.63
N GLU A 132 -5.55 22.44 10.29
CA GLU A 132 -5.92 22.35 11.70
C GLU A 132 -6.90 21.23 12.06
N PHE A 133 -7.59 20.66 11.05
CA PHE A 133 -8.51 19.52 11.24
C PHE A 133 -7.86 18.16 10.90
N LEU A 134 -6.59 18.14 10.51
CA LEU A 134 -5.86 16.92 10.12
C LEU A 134 -4.93 16.44 11.25
N LEU A 135 -5.49 16.25 12.42
CA LEU A 135 -4.75 15.78 13.62
C LEU A 135 -4.59 14.25 13.59
#